data_9dccf2ffd42f6ea9059d91e09c93d767
#
_entry.id   9dccf2ffd42f6ea9059d91e09c93d767
#
_cell.length_a   1.000
_cell.length_b   1.000
_cell.length_c   1.000
_cell.angle_alpha   90.00
_cell.angle_beta   90.00
_cell.angle_gamma   90.00
#
_symmetry.space_group_name_H-M   'P 1'
#
loop_
_entity.id
_entity.type
_entity.pdbx_description
1 polymer ?
#
loop_
_entity_poly.entity_id
_entity_poly.type
_entity_poly.pdbx_seq_one_letter_code
_entity_poly.pdbx_strand_id
1 'polypeptide(L)'
;MKKKVILLLSIISVFLISGCFSKKGDVLNKFLKKVNKADNYYLTGDLEIINNEDVYSYIVEVAFRKEDQFRVELKNKTNDHEQIILKNEEGVYVLTPSLNKSFKFQSDWPYNGSQSYLLHAIVSDIENDKDKKVEETDEGVIVTTKTNYSNNKNLVSQKIYINKDADVQKVEVFDENGVVKIKMNFNDIDYDTEFDDNYYDLNSNMQASKTKDIEEGASSIDDTLYPMFLPTNTYLESENKVATEDGERVILTFAGEKPFTLVQESVSVKDEYETIQTFGEPEILYDTVGILDTNMVSWISGGVEYCLTSDKMSKTELLAVVSSISQVPLEK
;
A
#
# COMPACT_ATOMS: atom_id res chain seq x y z
N MET A 1 0.56 45.36 56.70
CA MET A 1 -0.37 44.29 56.25
C MET A 1 -0.60 44.31 54.74
N LYS A 2 -0.84 45.43 54.07
CA LYS A 2 -1.11 45.50 52.61
C LYS A 2 0.02 44.96 51.73
N LYS A 3 1.31 45.18 52.07
CA LYS A 3 2.45 44.67 51.28
C LYS A 3 2.64 43.16 51.36
N LYS A 4 2.27 42.51 52.48
CA LYS A 4 2.35 41.02 52.62
C LYS A 4 1.20 40.32 51.87
N VAL A 5 0.03 40.96 51.74
CA VAL A 5 -1.10 40.41 50.98
C VAL A 5 -0.84 40.47 49.47
N ILE A 6 -0.18 41.56 48.99
CA ILE A 6 0.19 41.69 47.56
C ILE A 6 1.27 40.63 47.18
N LEU A 7 2.22 40.35 48.06
CA LEU A 7 3.22 39.29 47.82
C LEU A 7 2.61 37.90 47.79
N LEU A 8 1.61 37.63 48.64
CA LEU A 8 0.90 36.34 48.66
C LEU A 8 0.03 36.17 47.41
N LEU A 9 -0.61 37.22 46.90
CA LEU A 9 -1.38 37.18 45.65
C LEU A 9 -0.48 36.98 44.41
N SER A 10 0.75 37.52 44.41
CA SER A 10 1.68 37.33 43.29
C SER A 10 2.25 35.90 43.24
N ILE A 11 2.38 35.23 44.40
CA ILE A 11 2.83 33.81 44.46
C ILE A 11 1.71 32.88 44.02
N ILE A 12 0.43 33.18 44.30
CA ILE A 12 -0.72 32.38 43.86
C ILE A 12 -0.93 32.48 42.34
N SER A 13 -0.65 33.65 41.72
CA SER A 13 -0.77 33.78 40.25
C SER A 13 0.33 33.04 39.46
N VAL A 14 1.46 32.70 40.07
CA VAL A 14 2.51 31.90 39.41
C VAL A 14 2.15 30.41 39.41
N PHE A 15 1.31 29.94 40.34
CA PHE A 15 0.85 28.54 40.35
C PHE A 15 -0.30 28.22 39.39
N LEU A 16 -0.95 29.24 38.80
CA LEU A 16 -2.04 29.02 37.84
C LEU A 16 -1.57 28.92 36.38
N ILE A 17 -0.26 29.02 36.11
CA ILE A 17 0.33 28.81 34.76
C ILE A 17 0.94 27.40 34.67
N SER A 18 0.71 26.51 35.62
CA SER A 18 0.99 25.07 35.47
C SER A 18 -0.15 24.44 34.64
N GLY A 19 -0.49 25.05 33.50
CA GLY A 19 -1.35 24.50 32.50
C GLY A 19 -0.64 23.27 31.88
N CYS A 20 -1.24 22.15 32.06
CA CYS A 20 -1.07 20.90 31.31
C CYS A 20 0.22 20.79 30.47
N PHE A 21 1.34 20.57 31.10
CA PHE A 21 2.45 19.89 30.48
C PHE A 21 2.02 18.43 30.33
N SER A 22 1.30 18.11 29.25
CA SER A 22 1.14 16.76 28.80
C SER A 22 2.55 16.19 28.67
N LYS A 23 2.89 15.15 29.44
CA LYS A 23 4.24 14.58 29.40
C LYS A 23 4.52 14.14 27.97
N LYS A 24 5.62 14.64 27.38
CA LYS A 24 6.15 14.16 26.10
C LYS A 24 5.99 12.64 26.03
N GLY A 25 5.25 12.15 25.05
CA GLY A 25 4.97 10.74 24.86
C GLY A 25 3.63 10.22 25.39
N ASP A 26 2.79 11.02 26.07
CA ASP A 26 1.49 10.50 26.53
C ASP A 26 0.55 10.18 25.36
N VAL A 27 0.46 11.03 24.33
CA VAL A 27 -0.35 10.80 23.13
C VAL A 27 0.19 9.61 22.34
N LEU A 28 1.50 9.55 22.10
CA LEU A 28 2.12 8.43 21.40
C LEU A 28 1.87 7.10 22.14
N ASN A 29 2.10 7.07 23.45
CA ASN A 29 1.89 5.85 24.24
C ASN A 29 0.41 5.42 24.25
N LYS A 30 -0.53 6.36 24.23
CA LYS A 30 -1.96 6.06 24.09
C LYS A 30 -2.26 5.43 22.73
N PHE A 31 -1.72 5.99 21.64
CA PHE A 31 -1.86 5.43 20.30
C PHE A 31 -1.33 3.99 20.23
N LEU A 32 -0.07 3.77 20.62
CA LEU A 32 0.53 2.43 20.64
C LEU A 32 -0.30 1.44 21.45
N LYS A 33 -0.76 1.86 22.63
CA LYS A 33 -1.60 1.02 23.47
C LYS A 33 -2.98 0.76 22.87
N LYS A 34 -3.58 1.74 22.20
CA LYS A 34 -4.90 1.64 21.56
C LYS A 34 -4.85 0.59 20.44
N VAL A 35 -3.86 0.68 19.55
CA VAL A 35 -3.70 -0.26 18.44
C VAL A 35 -3.31 -1.66 18.93
N ASN A 36 -2.31 -1.78 19.85
CA ASN A 36 -1.86 -3.08 20.35
C ASN A 36 -2.92 -3.83 21.17
N LYS A 37 -3.97 -3.14 21.65
CA LYS A 37 -5.06 -3.76 22.43
C LYS A 37 -6.34 -3.94 21.62
N ALA A 38 -6.39 -3.45 20.41
CA ALA A 38 -7.57 -3.59 19.57
C ALA A 38 -7.81 -5.07 19.26
N ASP A 39 -9.02 -5.55 19.52
CA ASP A 39 -9.46 -6.85 19.06
C ASP A 39 -9.97 -6.77 17.61
N ASN A 40 -10.57 -5.62 17.25
CA ASN A 40 -11.00 -5.31 15.89
C ASN A 40 -10.73 -3.84 15.59
N TYR A 41 -10.63 -3.49 14.33
CA TYR A 41 -10.85 -2.12 13.85
C TYR A 41 -11.27 -2.12 12.37
N TYR A 42 -11.99 -1.09 12.01
CA TYR A 42 -12.26 -0.72 10.62
C TYR A 42 -11.79 0.71 10.41
N LEU A 43 -11.10 0.96 9.31
CA LEU A 43 -10.68 2.31 8.94
C LEU A 43 -10.87 2.57 7.46
N THR A 44 -11.05 3.84 7.13
CA THR A 44 -11.10 4.34 5.76
C THR A 44 -10.08 5.45 5.57
N GLY A 45 -9.62 5.61 4.35
CA GLY A 45 -8.68 6.68 4.01
C GLY A 45 -8.39 6.82 2.53
N ASP A 46 -7.51 7.77 2.25
CA ASP A 46 -7.05 8.10 0.91
C ASP A 46 -5.54 7.86 0.82
N LEU A 47 -5.14 6.96 -0.08
CA LEU A 47 -3.74 6.64 -0.35
C LEU A 47 -3.32 7.28 -1.67
N GLU A 48 -2.20 8.00 -1.64
CA GLU A 48 -1.55 8.56 -2.82
C GLU A 48 -0.17 7.94 -2.98
N ILE A 49 0.13 7.42 -4.18
CA ILE A 49 1.46 6.95 -4.58
C ILE A 49 1.99 7.93 -5.62
N ILE A 50 3.15 8.54 -5.35
CA ILE A 50 3.71 9.62 -6.14
C ILE A 50 4.92 9.10 -6.92
N ASN A 51 4.80 9.08 -8.25
CA ASN A 51 5.86 8.73 -9.17
C ASN A 51 6.17 9.92 -10.07
N ASN A 52 7.22 10.67 -9.74
CA ASN A 52 7.59 11.93 -10.40
C ASN A 52 6.43 12.95 -10.40
N GLU A 53 5.84 13.23 -11.56
CA GLU A 53 4.71 14.15 -11.72
C GLU A 53 3.35 13.43 -11.61
N ASP A 54 3.34 12.10 -11.70
CA ASP A 54 2.12 11.29 -11.64
C ASP A 54 1.73 10.98 -10.20
N VAL A 55 0.42 11.07 -9.91
CA VAL A 55 -0.16 10.73 -8.62
C VAL A 55 -1.26 9.70 -8.81
N TYR A 56 -1.04 8.52 -8.25
CA TYR A 56 -2.02 7.44 -8.25
C TYR A 56 -2.78 7.44 -6.94
N SER A 57 -4.09 7.61 -7.00
CA SER A 57 -4.94 7.83 -5.83
C SER A 57 -5.92 6.68 -5.63
N TYR A 58 -6.01 6.20 -4.38
CA TYR A 58 -6.89 5.11 -3.98
C TYR A 58 -7.78 5.53 -2.82
N ILE A 59 -9.01 5.02 -2.81
CA ILE A 59 -9.79 4.87 -1.58
C ILE A 59 -9.32 3.57 -0.95
N VAL A 60 -9.01 3.62 0.34
CA VAL A 60 -8.54 2.45 1.10
C VAL A 60 -9.51 2.19 2.23
N GLU A 61 -9.93 0.92 2.35
CA GLU A 61 -10.68 0.41 3.48
C GLU A 61 -9.90 -0.73 4.11
N VAL A 62 -9.68 -0.67 5.42
CA VAL A 62 -8.96 -1.72 6.15
C VAL A 62 -9.82 -2.24 7.27
N ALA A 63 -10.04 -3.54 7.28
CA ALA A 63 -10.63 -4.27 8.37
C ALA A 63 -9.58 -5.20 9.00
N PHE A 64 -9.48 -5.15 10.30
CA PHE A 64 -8.67 -6.05 11.11
C PHE A 64 -9.52 -6.76 12.14
N ARG A 65 -9.32 -8.06 12.31
CA ARG A 65 -9.82 -8.87 13.42
C ARG A 65 -8.64 -9.56 14.08
N LYS A 66 -8.63 -9.56 15.42
CA LYS A 66 -7.71 -10.37 16.22
C LYS A 66 -7.68 -11.82 15.70
N GLU A 67 -6.57 -12.51 15.90
CA GLU A 67 -6.25 -13.79 15.28
C GLU A 67 -5.75 -13.67 13.85
N ASP A 68 -5.19 -12.48 13.53
CA ASP A 68 -4.37 -12.26 12.33
C ASP A 68 -5.18 -12.20 11.02
N GLN A 69 -6.41 -11.70 11.09
CA GLN A 69 -7.24 -11.52 9.91
C GLN A 69 -7.24 -10.07 9.45
N PHE A 70 -6.91 -9.87 8.17
CA PHE A 70 -6.89 -8.56 7.53
C PHE A 70 -7.65 -8.60 6.21
N ARG A 71 -8.38 -7.54 5.94
CA ARG A 71 -8.97 -7.25 4.64
C ARG A 71 -8.66 -5.82 4.29
N VAL A 72 -7.92 -5.62 3.20
CA VAL A 72 -7.58 -4.31 2.67
C VAL A 72 -8.18 -4.18 1.29
N GLU A 73 -9.17 -3.32 1.15
CA GLU A 73 -9.75 -2.97 -0.15
C GLU A 73 -9.08 -1.71 -0.67
N LEU A 74 -8.63 -1.77 -1.91
CA LEU A 74 -7.96 -0.70 -2.64
C LEU A 74 -8.79 -0.40 -3.90
N LYS A 75 -9.45 0.75 -3.92
CA LYS A 75 -10.20 1.21 -5.09
C LYS A 75 -9.47 2.38 -5.74
N ASN A 76 -8.98 2.19 -6.94
CA ASN A 76 -8.34 3.24 -7.73
C ASN A 76 -9.37 4.31 -8.13
N LYS A 77 -9.08 5.59 -7.83
CA LYS A 77 -10.01 6.70 -8.09
C LYS A 77 -10.13 7.10 -9.57
N THR A 78 -9.21 6.66 -10.41
CA THR A 78 -9.18 7.04 -11.84
C THR A 78 -10.00 6.10 -12.70
N ASN A 79 -9.91 4.78 -12.45
CA ASN A 79 -10.54 3.74 -13.28
C ASN A 79 -11.54 2.87 -12.49
N ASP A 80 -11.82 3.20 -11.23
CA ASP A 80 -12.69 2.44 -10.32
C ASP A 80 -12.28 0.98 -10.09
N HIS A 81 -11.09 0.57 -10.57
CA HIS A 81 -10.58 -0.78 -10.36
C HIS A 81 -10.41 -1.08 -8.88
N GLU A 82 -10.97 -2.20 -8.44
CA GLU A 82 -11.00 -2.62 -7.05
C GLU A 82 -10.24 -3.93 -6.88
N GLN A 83 -9.34 -3.96 -5.90
CA GLN A 83 -8.63 -5.16 -5.48
C GLN A 83 -8.66 -5.30 -3.97
N ILE A 84 -8.62 -6.54 -3.50
CA ILE A 84 -8.65 -6.84 -2.07
C ILE A 84 -7.41 -7.66 -1.72
N ILE A 85 -6.61 -7.18 -0.75
CA ILE A 85 -5.60 -7.99 -0.09
C ILE A 85 -6.27 -8.61 1.13
N LEU A 86 -6.41 -9.92 1.12
CA LEU A 86 -7.09 -10.69 2.17
C LEU A 86 -6.09 -11.58 2.88
N LYS A 87 -6.07 -11.52 4.20
CA LYS A 87 -5.38 -12.49 5.05
C LYS A 87 -6.38 -13.15 5.98
N ASN A 88 -6.43 -14.47 5.94
CA ASN A 88 -7.23 -15.30 6.82
C ASN A 88 -6.44 -16.53 7.28
N GLU A 89 -7.09 -17.50 7.93
CA GLU A 89 -6.46 -18.74 8.41
C GLU A 89 -5.86 -19.59 7.28
N GLU A 90 -6.38 -19.46 6.04
CA GLU A 90 -5.94 -20.24 4.89
C GLU A 90 -4.72 -19.64 4.18
N GLY A 91 -4.42 -18.34 4.40
CA GLY A 91 -3.27 -17.65 3.83
C GLY A 91 -3.51 -16.20 3.43
N VAL A 92 -2.62 -15.70 2.57
CA VAL A 92 -2.65 -14.34 2.02
C VAL A 92 -3.09 -14.41 0.56
N TYR A 93 -4.02 -13.55 0.18
CA TYR A 93 -4.59 -13.50 -1.17
C TYR A 93 -4.62 -12.07 -1.70
N VAL A 94 -4.47 -11.92 -3.00
CA VAL A 94 -4.89 -10.72 -3.74
C VAL A 94 -6.05 -11.13 -4.64
N LEU A 95 -7.17 -10.46 -4.47
CA LEU A 95 -8.41 -10.74 -5.20
C LEU A 95 -8.63 -9.62 -6.22
N THR A 96 -8.99 -10.00 -7.42
CA THR A 96 -9.49 -9.12 -8.47
C THR A 96 -10.87 -9.64 -8.90
N PRO A 97 -11.94 -9.32 -8.14
CA PRO A 97 -13.25 -9.93 -8.36
C PRO A 97 -13.85 -9.62 -9.73
N SER A 98 -13.60 -8.42 -10.29
CA SER A 98 -14.04 -8.04 -11.64
C SER A 98 -13.52 -8.97 -12.74
N LEU A 99 -12.38 -9.63 -12.51
CA LEU A 99 -11.76 -10.56 -13.45
C LEU A 99 -11.92 -12.03 -13.04
N ASN A 100 -12.67 -12.34 -11.99
CA ASN A 100 -12.78 -13.68 -11.40
C ASN A 100 -11.41 -14.33 -11.10
N LYS A 101 -10.41 -13.52 -10.70
CA LYS A 101 -9.06 -13.99 -10.37
C LYS A 101 -8.72 -13.75 -8.90
N SER A 102 -8.06 -14.75 -8.31
CA SER A 102 -7.40 -14.60 -7.00
C SER A 102 -6.00 -15.20 -7.06
N PHE A 103 -5.06 -14.57 -6.38
CA PHE A 103 -3.68 -15.05 -6.24
C PHE A 103 -3.44 -15.39 -4.78
N LYS A 104 -3.02 -16.64 -4.50
CA LYS A 104 -2.68 -17.09 -3.15
C LYS A 104 -1.17 -17.07 -2.97
N PHE A 105 -0.72 -16.31 -1.97
CA PHE A 105 0.69 -16.07 -1.68
C PHE A 105 1.22 -16.98 -0.57
N GLN A 106 2.47 -17.36 -0.68
CA GLN A 106 3.27 -17.90 0.41
C GLN A 106 4.05 -16.74 1.05
N SER A 107 3.38 -15.92 1.85
CA SER A 107 3.87 -14.64 2.35
C SER A 107 3.59 -14.48 3.84
N ASP A 108 4.48 -13.76 4.54
CA ASP A 108 4.29 -13.32 5.93
C ASP A 108 3.58 -11.96 6.02
N TRP A 109 3.02 -11.46 4.89
CA TRP A 109 2.27 -10.21 4.90
C TRP A 109 1.20 -10.21 6.02
N PRO A 110 0.98 -9.10 6.73
CA PRO A 110 1.58 -7.76 6.58
C PRO A 110 2.86 -7.54 7.40
N TYR A 111 3.44 -8.57 8.01
CA TYR A 111 4.54 -8.43 8.97
C TYR A 111 5.93 -8.39 8.34
N ASN A 112 6.01 -8.57 7.02
CA ASN A 112 7.25 -8.58 6.25
C ASN A 112 7.84 -7.20 5.94
N GLY A 113 7.14 -6.12 6.29
CA GLY A 113 7.62 -4.76 6.03
C GLY A 113 6.68 -3.65 6.47
N SER A 114 7.07 -2.42 6.20
CA SER A 114 6.27 -1.24 6.44
C SER A 114 5.06 -1.19 5.50
N GLN A 115 3.90 -0.81 6.05
CA GLN A 115 2.66 -0.58 5.32
C GLN A 115 2.00 0.68 5.87
N SER A 116 1.98 1.76 5.07
CA SER A 116 1.52 3.08 5.54
C SER A 116 0.03 3.16 5.86
N TYR A 117 -0.76 2.18 5.43
CA TYR A 117 -2.20 2.08 5.63
C TYR A 117 -2.61 1.09 6.73
N LEU A 118 -1.68 0.36 7.35
CA LEU A 118 -1.95 -0.62 8.40
C LEU A 118 -1.48 -0.13 9.76
N LEU A 119 -2.40 0.01 10.72
CA LEU A 119 -2.07 0.50 12.07
C LEU A 119 -0.99 -0.35 12.76
N HIS A 120 -1.05 -1.67 12.63
CA HIS A 120 -0.07 -2.58 13.24
C HIS A 120 1.33 -2.42 12.62
N ALA A 121 1.44 -2.21 11.30
CA ALA A 121 2.72 -1.95 10.65
C ALA A 121 3.31 -0.60 11.10
N ILE A 122 2.48 0.45 11.19
CA ILE A 122 2.87 1.77 11.70
C ILE A 122 3.38 1.66 13.14
N VAL A 123 2.66 0.93 14.02
CA VAL A 123 3.08 0.70 15.40
C VAL A 123 4.40 -0.07 15.46
N SER A 124 4.55 -1.12 14.65
CA SER A 124 5.78 -1.91 14.55
C SER A 124 6.99 -1.05 14.16
N ASP A 125 6.84 -0.18 13.16
CA ASP A 125 7.91 0.74 12.75
C ASP A 125 8.29 1.70 13.87
N ILE A 126 7.31 2.26 14.59
CA ILE A 126 7.55 3.16 15.73
C ILE A 126 8.28 2.43 16.87
N GLU A 127 7.87 1.22 17.21
CA GLU A 127 8.44 0.45 18.33
C GLU A 127 9.85 -0.03 18.02
N ASN A 128 10.13 -0.43 16.80
CA ASN A 128 11.42 -0.96 16.36
C ASN A 128 12.49 0.12 16.14
N ASP A 129 12.11 1.36 15.80
CA ASP A 129 13.06 2.44 15.61
C ASP A 129 13.46 3.09 16.94
N LYS A 130 14.69 2.79 17.39
CA LYS A 130 15.26 3.38 18.63
C LYS A 130 15.66 4.85 18.46
N ASP A 131 15.86 5.28 17.22
CA ASP A 131 16.30 6.65 16.86
C ASP A 131 15.12 7.55 16.46
N LYS A 132 13.87 7.06 16.58
CA LYS A 132 12.67 7.84 16.25
C LYS A 132 12.65 9.19 16.94
N LYS A 133 12.12 10.18 16.24
CA LYS A 133 11.93 11.54 16.78
C LYS A 133 10.45 11.78 17.04
N VAL A 134 10.15 12.41 18.17
CA VAL A 134 8.78 12.78 18.55
C VAL A 134 8.74 14.27 18.76
N GLU A 135 7.90 14.97 18.00
CA GLU A 135 7.68 16.41 18.07
C GLU A 135 6.24 16.67 18.53
N GLU A 136 6.07 17.46 19.60
CA GLU A 136 4.75 17.91 20.06
C GLU A 136 4.29 19.09 19.21
N THR A 137 3.02 19.09 18.87
CA THR A 137 2.36 20.17 18.13
C THR A 137 1.07 20.58 18.84
N ASP A 138 0.48 21.70 18.40
CA ASP A 138 -0.83 22.13 18.92
C ASP A 138 -1.96 21.16 18.57
N GLU A 139 -1.76 20.25 17.61
CA GLU A 139 -2.76 19.27 17.15
C GLU A 139 -2.53 17.88 17.73
N GLY A 140 -1.35 17.58 18.25
CA GLY A 140 -0.98 16.26 18.77
C GLY A 140 0.53 16.02 18.74
N VAL A 141 0.97 14.92 18.11
CA VAL A 141 2.39 14.60 17.96
C VAL A 141 2.71 14.19 16.52
N ILE A 142 3.93 14.52 16.09
CA ILE A 142 4.51 14.02 14.84
C ILE A 142 5.63 13.08 15.20
N VAL A 143 5.55 11.83 14.72
CA VAL A 143 6.60 10.82 14.93
C VAL A 143 7.34 10.63 13.60
N THR A 144 8.65 10.88 13.60
CA THR A 144 9.51 10.55 12.46
C THR A 144 10.26 9.27 12.79
N THR A 145 10.14 8.25 11.93
CA THR A 145 10.78 6.95 12.08
C THR A 145 11.31 6.43 10.75
N LYS A 146 12.25 5.49 10.83
CA LYS A 146 12.71 4.73 9.66
C LYS A 146 11.59 3.80 9.19
N THR A 147 11.63 3.47 7.91
CA THR A 147 10.75 2.47 7.30
C THR A 147 11.54 1.20 6.97
N ASN A 148 10.83 0.09 6.81
CA ASN A 148 11.38 -1.17 6.37
C ASN A 148 10.60 -1.72 5.17
N TYR A 149 10.56 -0.96 4.07
CA TYR A 149 10.05 -1.49 2.80
C TYR A 149 11.06 -2.49 2.23
N SER A 150 10.80 -3.79 2.42
CA SER A 150 11.71 -4.87 1.99
C SER A 150 11.95 -4.86 0.49
N ASN A 151 10.95 -4.44 -0.26
CA ASN A 151 10.91 -4.47 -1.72
C ASN A 151 11.39 -3.16 -2.36
N ASN A 152 11.27 -2.03 -1.66
CA ASN A 152 11.67 -0.72 -2.17
C ASN A 152 12.60 0.00 -1.18
N LYS A 153 13.91 -0.24 -1.31
CA LYS A 153 14.93 0.32 -0.42
C LYS A 153 15.10 1.83 -0.55
N ASN A 154 14.50 2.47 -1.56
CA ASN A 154 14.51 3.93 -1.70
C ASN A 154 13.57 4.61 -0.71
N LEU A 155 12.58 3.90 -0.16
CA LEU A 155 11.68 4.41 0.87
C LEU A 155 12.33 4.23 2.25
N VAL A 156 12.87 5.32 2.81
CA VAL A 156 13.79 5.22 3.96
C VAL A 156 13.23 5.74 5.28
N SER A 157 12.22 6.60 5.24
CA SER A 157 11.65 7.20 6.45
C SER A 157 10.18 7.58 6.27
N GLN A 158 9.49 7.78 7.39
CA GLN A 158 8.11 8.25 7.39
C GLN A 158 7.86 9.25 8.51
N LYS A 159 6.86 10.10 8.32
CA LYS A 159 6.26 10.97 9.34
C LYS A 159 4.84 10.52 9.59
N ILE A 160 4.53 10.29 10.85
CA ILE A 160 3.23 9.82 11.34
C ILE A 160 2.64 10.94 12.18
N TYR A 161 1.48 11.44 11.78
CA TYR A 161 0.76 12.53 12.44
C TYR A 161 -0.36 11.93 13.29
N ILE A 162 -0.29 12.12 14.60
CA ILE A 162 -1.23 11.56 15.57
C ILE A 162 -1.88 12.72 16.32
N ASN A 163 -3.22 12.78 16.34
CA ASN A 163 -3.98 13.84 17.00
C ASN A 163 -4.00 13.68 18.54
N LYS A 164 -4.59 14.65 19.25
CA LYS A 164 -4.72 14.63 20.71
C LYS A 164 -5.54 13.46 21.26
N ASP A 165 -6.43 12.90 20.46
CA ASP A 165 -7.26 11.77 20.82
C ASP A 165 -6.55 10.43 20.61
N ALA A 166 -5.25 10.52 20.20
CA ALA A 166 -4.39 9.39 19.92
C ALA A 166 -4.87 8.55 18.71
N ASP A 167 -5.37 9.22 17.68
CA ASP A 167 -5.66 8.62 16.38
C ASP A 167 -4.68 9.15 15.33
N VAL A 168 -4.19 8.25 14.48
CA VAL A 168 -3.38 8.64 13.34
C VAL A 168 -4.26 9.39 12.32
N GLN A 169 -3.75 10.49 11.82
CA GLN A 169 -4.44 11.33 10.83
C GLN A 169 -3.80 11.19 9.45
N LYS A 170 -2.48 11.06 9.42
CA LYS A 170 -1.72 11.02 8.18
C LYS A 170 -0.41 10.29 8.37
N VAL A 171 0.04 9.60 7.31
CA VAL A 171 1.40 9.08 7.16
C VAL A 171 1.97 9.59 5.84
N GLU A 172 3.20 10.10 5.87
CA GLU A 172 3.98 10.48 4.70
C GLU A 172 5.28 9.68 4.68
N VAL A 173 5.53 8.95 3.57
CA VAL A 173 6.73 8.15 3.38
C VAL A 173 7.68 8.85 2.40
N PHE A 174 8.95 8.92 2.75
CA PHE A 174 9.96 9.69 2.05
C PHE A 174 11.04 8.80 1.46
N ASP A 175 11.54 9.22 0.29
CA ASP A 175 12.76 8.67 -0.28
C ASP A 175 14.04 9.23 0.40
N GLU A 176 15.21 8.77 -0.03
CA GLU A 176 16.52 9.22 0.46
C GLU A 176 16.79 10.72 0.26
N ASN A 177 16.12 11.36 -0.71
CA ASN A 177 16.22 12.79 -1.00
C ASN A 177 15.24 13.63 -0.18
N GLY A 178 14.42 12.99 0.65
CA GLY A 178 13.38 13.65 1.44
C GLY A 178 12.15 14.04 0.63
N VAL A 179 11.93 13.42 -0.52
CA VAL A 179 10.73 13.61 -1.34
C VAL A 179 9.65 12.63 -0.91
N VAL A 180 8.41 13.12 -0.73
CA VAL A 180 7.25 12.28 -0.41
C VAL A 180 6.95 11.38 -1.60
N LYS A 181 6.85 10.07 -1.35
CA LYS A 181 6.53 9.04 -2.34
C LYS A 181 5.20 8.35 -2.06
N ILE A 182 4.81 8.26 -0.79
CA ILE A 182 3.52 7.70 -0.41
C ILE A 182 2.90 8.64 0.64
N LYS A 183 1.61 8.88 0.52
CA LYS A 183 0.83 9.65 1.49
C LYS A 183 -0.47 8.92 1.77
N MET A 184 -0.73 8.63 3.03
CA MET A 184 -1.99 8.07 3.51
C MET A 184 -2.67 9.07 4.42
N ASN A 185 -3.90 9.48 4.10
CA ASN A 185 -4.75 10.26 4.97
C ASN A 185 -5.84 9.33 5.53
N PHE A 186 -5.99 9.29 6.85
CA PHE A 186 -7.01 8.52 7.53
C PHE A 186 -8.25 9.37 7.72
N ASN A 187 -9.40 8.92 7.22
CA ASN A 187 -10.66 9.64 7.27
C ASN A 187 -11.46 9.27 8.51
N ASP A 188 -11.52 7.97 8.83
CA ASP A 188 -12.21 7.44 10.00
C ASP A 188 -11.53 6.17 10.51
N ILE A 189 -11.58 5.94 11.83
CA ILE A 189 -11.07 4.73 12.48
C ILE A 189 -12.03 4.33 13.59
N ASP A 190 -12.73 3.22 13.39
CA ASP A 190 -13.64 2.61 14.36
C ASP A 190 -12.99 1.38 15.00
N TYR A 191 -12.78 1.41 16.31
CA TYR A 191 -12.21 0.31 17.10
C TYR A 191 -13.26 -0.56 17.77
N ASP A 192 -14.54 -0.18 17.67
CA ASP A 192 -15.67 -0.89 18.28
C ASP A 192 -16.47 -1.69 17.24
N THR A 193 -15.98 -1.76 15.99
CA THR A 193 -16.64 -2.46 14.88
C THR A 193 -16.69 -3.98 15.11
N GLU A 194 -17.77 -4.59 14.65
CA GLU A 194 -17.95 -6.05 14.62
C GLU A 194 -18.07 -6.50 13.15
N PHE A 195 -17.53 -7.67 12.85
CA PHE A 195 -17.57 -8.25 11.51
C PHE A 195 -18.32 -9.58 11.54
N ASP A 196 -19.08 -9.84 10.50
CA ASP A 196 -19.74 -11.14 10.29
C ASP A 196 -18.70 -12.27 10.18
N ASP A 197 -19.09 -13.49 10.48
CA ASP A 197 -18.20 -14.66 10.49
C ASP A 197 -17.55 -14.90 9.12
N ASN A 198 -18.24 -14.59 8.03
CA ASN A 198 -17.79 -14.77 6.66
C ASN A 198 -17.11 -13.54 6.04
N TYR A 199 -16.87 -12.47 6.82
CA TYR A 199 -16.30 -11.22 6.32
C TYR A 199 -14.89 -11.40 5.71
N TYR A 200 -14.11 -12.35 6.26
CA TYR A 200 -12.76 -12.69 5.80
C TYR A 200 -12.73 -13.98 4.96
N ASP A 201 -13.88 -14.50 4.55
CA ASP A 201 -13.96 -15.68 3.70
C ASP A 201 -13.67 -15.34 2.24
N LEU A 202 -12.86 -16.16 1.57
CA LEU A 202 -12.45 -15.96 0.18
C LEU A 202 -13.65 -15.93 -0.76
N ASN A 203 -14.57 -16.90 -0.62
CA ASN A 203 -15.72 -17.02 -1.52
C ASN A 203 -16.65 -15.82 -1.36
N SER A 204 -16.88 -15.38 -0.12
CA SER A 204 -17.74 -14.21 0.19
C SER A 204 -17.19 -12.94 -0.45
N ASN A 205 -15.88 -12.72 -0.39
CA ASN A 205 -15.22 -11.57 -1.00
C ASN A 205 -15.23 -11.62 -2.54
N MET A 206 -15.05 -12.80 -3.14
CA MET A 206 -15.15 -12.96 -4.59
C MET A 206 -16.57 -12.80 -5.12
N GLN A 207 -17.60 -13.15 -4.34
CA GLN A 207 -19.02 -13.06 -4.75
C GLN A 207 -19.61 -11.66 -4.52
N ALA A 208 -19.21 -10.95 -3.46
CA ALA A 208 -19.73 -9.62 -3.14
C ALA A 208 -19.52 -8.61 -4.27
N SER A 209 -18.43 -8.73 -5.01
CA SER A 209 -18.11 -7.85 -6.13
C SER A 209 -18.71 -8.30 -7.47
N LYS A 210 -19.29 -9.50 -7.57
CA LYS A 210 -19.99 -9.97 -8.80
C LYS A 210 -21.27 -9.19 -9.13
N THR A 211 -21.77 -8.39 -8.19
CA THR A 211 -22.89 -7.49 -8.43
C THR A 211 -22.50 -6.18 -9.13
N LYS A 212 -21.20 -5.90 -9.20
CA LYS A 212 -20.63 -4.83 -10.04
C LYS A 212 -20.34 -5.42 -11.42
N ASP A 213 -20.54 -4.64 -12.48
CA ASP A 213 -20.33 -5.06 -13.88
C ASP A 213 -18.97 -5.76 -14.00
N ILE A 214 -19.00 -7.02 -14.52
CA ILE A 214 -17.77 -7.76 -14.81
C ILE A 214 -17.09 -7.01 -15.95
N GLU A 215 -15.83 -6.61 -15.76
CA GLU A 215 -15.04 -6.05 -16.85
C GLU A 215 -14.90 -7.11 -17.93
N GLU A 216 -15.30 -6.79 -19.16
CA GLU A 216 -15.00 -7.67 -20.30
C GLU A 216 -13.48 -7.70 -20.45
N GLY A 217 -12.89 -8.89 -20.33
CA GLY A 217 -11.46 -9.10 -20.58
C GLY A 217 -11.09 -8.59 -21.98
N ALA A 218 -9.90 -8.02 -22.13
CA ALA A 218 -9.42 -7.58 -23.43
C ALA A 218 -9.27 -8.79 -24.36
N SER A 219 -9.98 -8.78 -25.50
CA SER A 219 -9.84 -9.82 -26.53
C SER A 219 -8.59 -9.61 -27.41
N SER A 220 -8.03 -8.41 -27.41
CA SER A 220 -6.82 -8.01 -28.13
C SER A 220 -6.00 -7.03 -27.30
N ILE A 221 -4.70 -6.98 -27.59
CA ILE A 221 -3.81 -5.93 -27.08
C ILE A 221 -3.78 -4.83 -28.15
N ASP A 222 -4.57 -3.77 -27.94
CA ASP A 222 -4.70 -2.70 -28.90
C ASP A 222 -3.40 -1.93 -29.11
N ASP A 223 -2.69 -1.65 -28.00
CA ASP A 223 -1.37 -1.00 -28.01
C ASP A 223 -0.37 -1.79 -27.18
N THR A 224 0.73 -2.20 -27.80
CA THR A 224 1.89 -2.78 -27.07
C THR A 224 2.52 -1.69 -26.21
N LEU A 225 2.63 -1.92 -24.92
CA LEU A 225 3.28 -0.98 -24.00
C LEU A 225 4.77 -1.28 -23.86
N TYR A 226 5.58 -0.22 -23.91
CA TYR A 226 7.03 -0.29 -23.78
C TYR A 226 7.48 0.42 -22.50
N PRO A 227 8.47 -0.12 -21.77
CA PRO A 227 9.05 0.61 -20.67
C PRO A 227 9.79 1.86 -21.19
N MET A 228 9.47 3.01 -20.59
CA MET A 228 10.13 4.30 -20.92
C MET A 228 11.49 4.47 -20.22
N PHE A 229 11.71 3.70 -19.15
CA PHE A 229 13.01 3.59 -18.48
C PHE A 229 13.63 2.22 -18.78
N LEU A 230 14.86 2.25 -19.28
CA LEU A 230 15.69 1.06 -19.47
C LEU A 230 16.95 1.16 -18.61
N PRO A 231 17.37 0.09 -17.93
CA PRO A 231 18.67 0.04 -17.27
C PRO A 231 19.81 0.33 -18.25
N THR A 232 20.94 0.81 -17.71
CA THR A 232 22.12 1.17 -18.53
C THR A 232 22.53 0.01 -19.44
N ASN A 233 22.84 0.34 -20.70
CA ASN A 233 23.26 -0.62 -21.73
C ASN A 233 22.26 -1.77 -21.97
N THR A 234 20.96 -1.48 -21.80
CA THR A 234 19.87 -2.42 -22.10
C THR A 234 19.03 -1.88 -23.25
N TYR A 235 18.65 -2.73 -24.19
CA TYR A 235 17.92 -2.35 -25.40
C TYR A 235 16.96 -3.45 -25.83
N LEU A 236 15.89 -3.08 -26.56
CA LEU A 236 14.95 -4.03 -27.15
C LEU A 236 15.65 -4.85 -28.24
N GLU A 237 15.71 -6.15 -28.07
CA GLU A 237 16.28 -7.11 -29.01
C GLU A 237 15.25 -7.69 -29.97
N SER A 238 14.08 -8.06 -29.45
CA SER A 238 12.99 -8.63 -30.26
C SER A 238 11.62 -8.36 -29.68
N GLU A 239 10.64 -8.33 -30.57
CA GLU A 239 9.20 -8.30 -30.29
C GLU A 239 8.52 -9.45 -31.03
N ASN A 240 7.74 -10.24 -30.32
CA ASN A 240 6.97 -11.33 -30.89
C ASN A 240 5.51 -11.24 -30.46
N LYS A 241 4.59 -11.28 -31.42
CA LYS A 241 3.16 -11.26 -31.20
C LYS A 241 2.57 -12.61 -31.59
N VAL A 242 1.85 -13.24 -30.67
CA VAL A 242 1.35 -14.60 -30.81
C VAL A 242 -0.13 -14.63 -30.45
N ALA A 243 -0.97 -15.23 -31.31
CA ALA A 243 -2.35 -15.51 -30.95
C ALA A 243 -2.39 -16.67 -29.94
N THR A 244 -3.22 -16.52 -28.91
CA THR A 244 -3.51 -17.58 -27.90
C THR A 244 -4.95 -18.05 -28.04
N GLU A 245 -5.34 -19.08 -27.28
CA GLU A 245 -6.74 -19.54 -27.28
C GLU A 245 -7.71 -18.46 -26.76
N ASP A 246 -7.24 -17.66 -25.79
CA ASP A 246 -8.04 -16.66 -25.10
C ASP A 246 -7.77 -15.21 -25.58
N GLY A 247 -7.01 -15.03 -26.67
CA GLY A 247 -6.72 -13.71 -27.22
C GLY A 247 -5.31 -13.58 -27.82
N GLU A 248 -4.50 -12.68 -27.28
CA GLU A 248 -3.20 -12.31 -27.84
C GLU A 248 -2.13 -12.18 -26.76
N ARG A 249 -0.87 -12.51 -27.12
CA ARG A 249 0.30 -12.35 -26.28
C ARG A 249 1.41 -11.62 -27.04
N VAL A 250 1.97 -10.60 -26.43
CA VAL A 250 3.16 -9.86 -26.90
C VAL A 250 4.32 -10.17 -25.98
N ILE A 251 5.46 -10.54 -26.54
CA ILE A 251 6.70 -10.84 -25.82
C ILE A 251 7.77 -9.87 -26.29
N LEU A 252 8.21 -8.99 -25.39
CA LEU A 252 9.31 -8.07 -25.60
C LEU A 252 10.56 -8.63 -24.90
N THR A 253 11.62 -8.89 -25.65
CA THR A 253 12.91 -9.34 -25.12
C THR A 253 13.91 -8.20 -25.17
N PHE A 254 14.49 -7.87 -24.03
CA PHE A 254 15.53 -6.86 -23.89
C PHE A 254 16.88 -7.53 -23.59
N ALA A 255 17.89 -7.16 -24.36
CA ALA A 255 19.26 -7.63 -24.22
C ALA A 255 20.18 -6.54 -23.63
N GLY A 256 21.41 -6.91 -23.25
CA GLY A 256 22.42 -6.02 -22.72
C GLY A 256 22.94 -6.43 -21.33
N GLU A 257 23.35 -5.47 -20.53
CA GLU A 257 23.92 -5.74 -19.19
C GLU A 257 22.85 -6.21 -18.17
N LYS A 258 21.63 -5.71 -18.30
CA LYS A 258 20.48 -6.02 -17.45
C LYS A 258 19.33 -6.59 -18.32
N PRO A 259 19.50 -7.78 -18.92
CA PRO A 259 18.49 -8.37 -19.78
C PRO A 259 17.21 -8.68 -19.01
N PHE A 260 16.07 -8.51 -19.67
CA PHE A 260 14.76 -8.86 -19.13
C PHE A 260 13.76 -9.18 -20.25
N THR A 261 12.68 -9.85 -19.88
CA THR A 261 11.56 -10.11 -20.76
C THR A 261 10.30 -9.50 -20.16
N LEU A 262 9.53 -8.78 -20.97
CA LEU A 262 8.20 -8.30 -20.65
C LEU A 262 7.18 -9.04 -21.50
N VAL A 263 6.28 -9.77 -20.86
CA VAL A 263 5.13 -10.42 -21.50
C VAL A 263 3.89 -9.59 -21.20
N GLN A 264 3.07 -9.36 -22.22
CA GLN A 264 1.75 -8.75 -22.12
C GLN A 264 0.76 -9.73 -22.73
N GLU A 265 -0.27 -10.11 -21.98
CA GLU A 265 -1.25 -11.10 -22.43
C GLU A 265 -2.66 -10.62 -22.10
N SER A 266 -3.56 -10.74 -23.07
CA SER A 266 -4.97 -10.43 -22.87
C SER A 266 -5.58 -11.39 -21.85
N VAL A 267 -6.37 -10.84 -20.90
CA VAL A 267 -7.03 -11.62 -19.86
C VAL A 267 -8.43 -12.02 -20.33
N SER A 268 -8.73 -13.32 -20.31
CA SER A 268 -10.11 -13.80 -20.43
C SER A 268 -10.76 -13.90 -19.06
N VAL A 269 -12.00 -13.42 -18.95
CA VAL A 269 -12.80 -13.55 -17.72
C VAL A 269 -13.54 -14.89 -17.78
N LYS A 270 -13.29 -15.76 -16.80
CA LYS A 270 -13.98 -17.05 -16.67
C LYS A 270 -15.27 -16.89 -15.86
N ASP A 271 -16.25 -17.79 -16.08
CA ASP A 271 -17.52 -17.78 -15.34
C ASP A 271 -17.33 -18.05 -13.84
N GLU A 272 -16.34 -18.88 -13.48
CA GLU A 272 -15.97 -19.19 -12.10
C GLU A 272 -14.60 -18.56 -11.79
N TYR A 273 -14.40 -18.13 -10.54
CA TYR A 273 -13.12 -17.59 -10.15
C TYR A 273 -12.05 -18.69 -10.04
N GLU A 274 -10.84 -18.35 -10.40
CA GLU A 274 -9.66 -19.20 -10.32
C GLU A 274 -8.70 -18.67 -9.23
N THR A 275 -8.18 -19.60 -8.41
CA THR A 275 -7.13 -19.26 -7.44
C THR A 275 -5.79 -19.79 -7.94
N ILE A 276 -4.88 -18.86 -8.23
CA ILE A 276 -3.54 -19.14 -8.74
C ILE A 276 -2.57 -19.11 -7.56
N GLN A 277 -1.86 -20.21 -7.33
CA GLN A 277 -0.79 -20.26 -6.33
C GLN A 277 0.41 -19.46 -6.84
N THR A 278 0.92 -18.56 -6.02
CA THR A 278 2.06 -17.73 -6.41
C THR A 278 3.11 -17.63 -5.29
N PHE A 279 4.32 -17.28 -5.71
CA PHE A 279 5.42 -16.93 -4.81
C PHE A 279 5.60 -15.43 -4.80
N GLY A 280 6.38 -14.92 -3.84
CA GLY A 280 6.60 -13.48 -3.67
C GLY A 280 5.61 -12.83 -2.73
N GLU A 281 5.47 -11.51 -2.88
CA GLU A 281 4.72 -10.65 -1.97
C GLU A 281 3.70 -9.83 -2.76
N PRO A 282 2.54 -9.51 -2.17
CA PRO A 282 1.65 -8.50 -2.72
C PRO A 282 2.32 -7.13 -2.63
N GLU A 283 2.41 -6.43 -3.76
CA GLU A 283 3.00 -5.10 -3.85
C GLU A 283 2.01 -4.14 -4.50
N ILE A 284 1.77 -2.98 -3.87
CA ILE A 284 0.97 -1.92 -4.50
C ILE A 284 1.86 -1.25 -5.54
N LEU A 285 1.56 -1.53 -6.80
CA LEU A 285 2.11 -0.84 -7.94
C LEU A 285 1.29 0.44 -8.19
N TYR A 286 1.64 1.24 -9.17
CA TYR A 286 1.03 2.56 -9.34
C TYR A 286 -0.48 2.54 -9.47
N ASP A 287 -1.04 1.69 -10.35
CA ASP A 287 -2.47 1.63 -10.65
C ASP A 287 -3.17 0.32 -10.22
N THR A 288 -2.42 -0.60 -9.61
CA THR A 288 -2.89 -1.94 -9.28
C THR A 288 -2.07 -2.57 -8.15
N VAL A 289 -2.55 -3.69 -7.59
CA VAL A 289 -1.76 -4.57 -6.72
C VAL A 289 -1.23 -5.72 -7.57
N GLY A 290 0.08 -5.88 -7.58
CA GLY A 290 0.76 -6.94 -8.30
C GLY A 290 1.47 -7.94 -7.38
N ILE A 291 2.18 -8.86 -8.01
CA ILE A 291 3.00 -9.89 -7.39
C ILE A 291 4.45 -9.51 -7.61
N LEU A 292 5.21 -9.35 -6.52
CA LEU A 292 6.64 -9.09 -6.59
C LEU A 292 7.42 -10.25 -5.99
N ASP A 293 8.14 -10.99 -6.85
CA ASP A 293 9.07 -12.04 -6.45
C ASP A 293 10.54 -11.57 -6.62
N THR A 294 11.49 -12.44 -6.41
CA THR A 294 12.92 -12.17 -6.45
C THR A 294 13.37 -11.66 -7.83
N ASN A 295 12.83 -12.24 -8.89
CA ASN A 295 13.23 -12.00 -10.28
C ASN A 295 12.05 -11.71 -11.22
N MET A 296 10.86 -11.46 -10.66
CA MET A 296 9.63 -11.27 -11.42
C MET A 296 8.72 -10.24 -10.78
N VAL A 297 8.05 -9.46 -11.61
CA VAL A 297 6.87 -8.67 -11.26
C VAL A 297 5.74 -9.04 -12.20
N SER A 298 4.57 -9.39 -11.66
CA SER A 298 3.38 -9.64 -12.46
C SER A 298 2.20 -8.82 -11.93
N TRP A 299 1.39 -8.27 -12.84
CA TRP A 299 0.22 -7.48 -12.49
C TRP A 299 -0.82 -7.51 -13.60
N ILE A 300 -2.04 -7.11 -13.28
CA ILE A 300 -3.11 -6.95 -14.26
C ILE A 300 -3.54 -5.48 -14.26
N SER A 301 -3.63 -4.89 -15.43
CA SER A 301 -4.15 -3.54 -15.63
C SER A 301 -4.82 -3.44 -17.00
N GLY A 302 -6.01 -2.79 -17.08
CA GLY A 302 -6.73 -2.58 -18.32
C GLY A 302 -7.09 -3.87 -19.08
N GLY A 303 -7.35 -4.98 -18.39
CA GLY A 303 -7.67 -6.27 -19.01
C GLY A 303 -6.46 -7.00 -19.62
N VAL A 304 -5.25 -6.54 -19.37
CA VAL A 304 -3.99 -7.15 -19.80
C VAL A 304 -3.19 -7.62 -18.58
N GLU A 305 -2.71 -8.83 -18.61
CA GLU A 305 -1.75 -9.37 -17.64
C GLU A 305 -0.33 -9.09 -18.13
N TYR A 306 0.47 -8.50 -17.28
CA TYR A 306 1.87 -8.18 -17.52
C TYR A 306 2.74 -9.07 -16.66
N CYS A 307 3.84 -9.56 -17.22
CA CYS A 307 4.86 -10.28 -16.48
C CYS A 307 6.26 -9.82 -16.93
N LEU A 308 6.99 -9.18 -16.02
CA LEU A 308 8.37 -8.76 -16.24
C LEU A 308 9.31 -9.68 -15.46
N THR A 309 10.27 -10.29 -16.14
CA THR A 309 11.22 -11.22 -15.54
C THR A 309 12.66 -10.86 -15.87
N SER A 310 13.58 -11.01 -14.90
CA SER A 310 15.02 -10.82 -15.09
C SER A 310 15.83 -11.54 -14.03
N ASP A 311 16.84 -12.28 -14.44
CA ASP A 311 17.82 -12.93 -13.55
C ASP A 311 18.97 -11.99 -13.12
N LYS A 312 19.02 -10.75 -13.64
CA LYS A 312 20.10 -9.79 -13.42
C LYS A 312 19.67 -8.51 -12.72
N MET A 313 18.38 -8.28 -12.57
CA MET A 313 17.83 -7.09 -11.95
C MET A 313 17.47 -7.35 -10.49
N SER A 314 17.70 -6.37 -9.63
CA SER A 314 17.17 -6.33 -8.28
C SER A 314 15.68 -6.00 -8.29
N LYS A 315 14.96 -6.27 -7.20
CA LYS A 315 13.55 -5.88 -7.03
C LYS A 315 13.33 -4.38 -7.28
N THR A 316 14.21 -3.53 -6.78
CA THR A 316 14.14 -2.06 -7.01
C THR A 316 14.28 -1.70 -8.49
N GLU A 317 15.17 -2.37 -9.23
CA GLU A 317 15.31 -2.15 -10.68
C GLU A 317 14.09 -2.69 -11.45
N LEU A 318 13.55 -3.86 -11.07
CA LEU A 318 12.31 -4.37 -11.65
C LEU A 318 11.17 -3.36 -11.45
N LEU A 319 10.96 -2.86 -10.24
CA LEU A 319 9.96 -1.85 -9.95
C LEU A 319 10.18 -0.55 -10.73
N ALA A 320 11.43 -0.11 -10.92
CA ALA A 320 11.73 1.08 -11.71
C ALA A 320 11.35 0.92 -13.19
N VAL A 321 11.54 -0.27 -13.76
CA VAL A 321 11.09 -0.58 -15.13
C VAL A 321 9.56 -0.63 -15.18
N VAL A 322 8.92 -1.36 -14.25
CA VAL A 322 7.45 -1.46 -14.16
C VAL A 322 6.82 -0.08 -14.07
N SER A 323 7.37 0.80 -13.24
CA SER A 323 6.87 2.17 -13.04
C SER A 323 6.94 3.05 -14.28
N SER A 324 7.72 2.66 -15.25
CA SER A 324 7.85 3.36 -16.52
C SER A 324 6.91 2.83 -17.62
N ILE A 325 6.18 1.73 -17.34
CA ILE A 325 5.17 1.15 -18.24
C ILE A 325 3.80 1.75 -17.87
N SER A 326 3.70 3.07 -17.83
CA SER A 326 2.42 3.69 -17.51
C SER A 326 1.54 3.77 -18.78
N GLN A 327 0.26 3.43 -18.61
CA GLN A 327 -0.78 3.77 -19.59
C GLN A 327 -1.07 5.28 -19.53
N VAL A 328 -0.14 6.10 -19.91
CA VAL A 328 -0.45 7.50 -20.19
C VAL A 328 -1.00 7.55 -21.60
N PRO A 329 -2.28 7.90 -21.82
CA PRO A 329 -2.72 8.27 -23.16
C PRO A 329 -1.82 9.42 -23.59
N LEU A 330 -1.04 9.23 -24.63
CA LEU A 330 -0.39 10.34 -25.32
C LEU A 330 -1.53 11.23 -25.81
N GLU A 331 -1.81 12.31 -25.09
CA GLU A 331 -2.66 13.39 -25.63
C GLU A 331 -2.06 13.80 -26.96
N LYS A 332 -2.87 13.62 -28.02
CA LYS A 332 -2.55 14.05 -29.38
C LYS A 332 -2.73 15.55 -29.51
#